data_881f4a20fb50437ad9aabb0269c84fb8
#
_entry.id   881f4a20fb50437ad9aabb0269c84fb8
#
_cell.length_a   1.000
_cell.length_b   1.000
_cell.length_c   1.000
_cell.angle_alpha   90.00
_cell.angle_beta   90.00
_cell.angle_gamma   90.00
#
_symmetry.space_group_name_H-M   'P 1'
#
loop_
_entity.id
_entity.type
_entity.pdbx_description
1 polymer ?
#
loop_
_entity_poly.entity_id
_entity_poly.type
_entity_poly.pdbx_seq_one_letter_code
_entity_poly.pdbx_strand_id
1 'polypeptide(L)'
;MSFTACGEKEPIRYEAEFMMLFDTVTRIVGFANDKKEFTEYANIIYDNLKEYHQLYDIYNDYEGVNNIKTINDNAGIKPVKVDKRIIDLIKFSMNLYEKTNGQTNIAFGAVLQIWHEYRTEGIEDPVNAALPSEEELRNAAMHTNIEDIIIDDELSTVFLKDPMMSLDVGAIAKGYATEEVSKIVRDSGMTSGLLSVGGNIRAINNNIITKEPWNVGVQDPNSQHGEFLQLVKLDDKSLVTSGNYERYYTVDGEK
;
A
#
# COMPACT_ATOMS: atom_id res chain seq x y z
N MET A 1 -22.58 -50.70 15.97
CA MET A 1 -21.63 -49.57 16.12
C MET A 1 -21.94 -48.58 14.99
N SER A 2 -22.64 -47.48 15.33
CA SER A 2 -22.94 -46.43 14.34
C SER A 2 -21.75 -45.49 14.28
N PHE A 3 -21.03 -45.49 13.18
CA PHE A 3 -20.03 -44.44 12.88
C PHE A 3 -20.83 -43.19 12.48
N THR A 4 -20.96 -42.23 13.38
CA THR A 4 -21.29 -40.86 13.04
C THR A 4 -20.10 -40.28 12.33
N ALA A 5 -20.14 -40.30 11.00
CA ALA A 5 -19.23 -39.46 10.20
C ALA A 5 -19.58 -38.01 10.51
N CYS A 6 -18.74 -37.37 11.31
CA CYS A 6 -18.72 -35.90 11.44
C CYS A 6 -18.22 -35.38 10.09
N GLY A 7 -19.10 -35.13 9.14
CA GLY A 7 -18.76 -34.48 7.88
C GLY A 7 -18.27 -33.08 8.23
N GLU A 8 -17.01 -32.77 7.92
CA GLU A 8 -16.52 -31.42 7.97
C GLU A 8 -17.45 -30.57 7.11
N LYS A 9 -18.01 -29.53 7.70
CA LYS A 9 -18.89 -28.59 6.99
C LYS A 9 -18.10 -27.89 5.90
N GLU A 10 -18.54 -27.94 4.67
CA GLU A 10 -17.86 -27.20 3.59
C GLU A 10 -17.83 -25.70 3.92
N PRO A 11 -16.69 -25.04 3.81
CA PRO A 11 -16.58 -23.63 4.09
C PRO A 11 -17.37 -22.81 3.08
N ILE A 12 -18.01 -21.76 3.57
CA ILE A 12 -18.88 -20.87 2.80
C ILE A 12 -18.07 -19.64 2.35
N ARG A 13 -18.31 -19.20 1.11
CA ARG A 13 -17.72 -17.98 0.56
C ARG A 13 -18.42 -16.74 1.12
N TYR A 14 -17.62 -15.81 1.63
CA TYR A 14 -18.07 -14.51 2.13
C TYR A 14 -17.29 -13.39 1.47
N GLU A 15 -17.86 -12.17 1.52
CA GLU A 15 -17.24 -10.95 1.06
C GLU A 15 -17.40 -9.84 2.10
N ALA A 16 -16.41 -8.95 2.20
CA ALA A 16 -16.48 -7.71 2.95
C ALA A 16 -15.79 -6.60 2.16
N GLU A 17 -16.28 -5.38 2.37
CA GLU A 17 -15.70 -4.18 1.77
C GLU A 17 -15.65 -3.08 2.81
N PHE A 18 -14.57 -2.30 2.82
CA PHE A 18 -14.46 -1.09 3.60
C PHE A 18 -13.68 -0.03 2.82
N MET A 19 -13.95 1.23 3.17
CA MET A 19 -13.42 2.40 2.49
C MET A 19 -12.46 3.16 3.41
N MET A 20 -11.74 4.13 2.85
CA MET A 20 -10.96 5.15 3.55
C MET A 20 -9.57 4.74 4.05
N LEU A 21 -9.16 3.48 3.97
CA LEU A 21 -7.77 3.12 4.26
C LEU A 21 -6.91 3.26 2.99
N PHE A 22 -5.76 3.92 3.11
CA PHE A 22 -4.86 4.24 1.98
C PHE A 22 -5.58 4.97 0.81
N ASP A 23 -6.60 5.79 1.15
CA ASP A 23 -7.42 6.54 0.19
C ASP A 23 -8.02 5.66 -0.91
N THR A 24 -8.46 4.46 -0.54
CA THR A 24 -8.96 3.48 -1.49
C THR A 24 -10.03 2.57 -0.89
N VAL A 25 -10.60 1.74 -1.77
CA VAL A 25 -11.51 0.66 -1.37
C VAL A 25 -10.70 -0.60 -1.10
N THR A 26 -10.97 -1.23 0.04
CA THR A 26 -10.46 -2.57 0.35
C THR A 26 -11.58 -3.58 0.22
N ARG A 27 -11.34 -4.65 -0.52
CA ARG A 27 -12.25 -5.81 -0.66
C ARG A 27 -11.59 -7.06 -0.17
N ILE A 28 -12.37 -7.85 0.57
CA ILE A 28 -11.98 -9.15 1.07
C ILE A 28 -12.96 -10.18 0.51
N VAL A 29 -12.41 -11.22 -0.08
CA VAL A 29 -13.16 -12.45 -0.42
C VAL A 29 -12.48 -13.59 0.31
N GLY A 30 -13.26 -14.44 0.97
CA GLY A 30 -12.68 -15.57 1.68
C GLY A 30 -13.69 -16.65 2.02
N PHE A 31 -13.18 -17.75 2.52
CA PHE A 31 -13.96 -18.90 2.95
C PHE A 31 -13.83 -19.07 4.46
N ALA A 32 -14.97 -19.34 5.11
CA ALA A 32 -15.07 -19.59 6.55
C ALA A 32 -16.20 -20.60 6.85
N ASN A 33 -16.19 -21.21 8.02
CA ASN A 33 -17.23 -22.15 8.43
C ASN A 33 -18.58 -21.47 8.67
N ASP A 34 -18.55 -20.19 9.07
CA ASP A 34 -19.73 -19.37 9.26
C ASP A 34 -19.40 -17.86 9.14
N LYS A 35 -20.46 -17.04 9.19
CA LYS A 35 -20.33 -15.58 9.09
C LYS A 35 -19.54 -14.97 10.25
N LYS A 36 -19.60 -15.57 11.44
CA LYS A 36 -18.89 -15.05 12.62
C LYS A 36 -17.39 -15.16 12.44
N GLU A 37 -16.90 -16.34 12.04
CA GLU A 37 -15.49 -16.58 11.75
C GLU A 37 -14.98 -15.65 10.63
N PHE A 38 -15.75 -15.50 9.54
CA PHE A 38 -15.37 -14.55 8.48
C PHE A 38 -15.31 -13.10 8.97
N THR A 39 -16.24 -12.69 9.84
CA THR A 39 -16.22 -11.34 10.43
C THR A 39 -14.98 -11.13 11.31
N GLU A 40 -14.55 -12.16 12.04
CA GLU A 40 -13.30 -12.10 12.80
C GLU A 40 -12.09 -11.89 11.89
N TYR A 41 -11.98 -12.59 10.77
CA TYR A 41 -10.94 -12.36 9.76
C TYR A 41 -11.01 -10.96 9.16
N ALA A 42 -12.20 -10.49 8.80
CA ALA A 42 -12.39 -9.14 8.25
C ALA A 42 -11.96 -8.05 9.24
N ASN A 43 -12.27 -8.22 10.53
CA ASN A 43 -11.84 -7.29 11.58
C ASN A 43 -10.31 -7.31 11.76
N ILE A 44 -9.66 -8.47 11.79
CA ILE A 44 -8.20 -8.60 11.84
C ILE A 44 -7.57 -7.84 10.67
N ILE A 45 -8.09 -8.02 9.46
CA ILE A 45 -7.59 -7.33 8.27
C ILE A 45 -7.78 -5.82 8.41
N TYR A 46 -8.97 -5.37 8.79
CA TYR A 46 -9.29 -3.96 8.94
C TYR A 46 -8.40 -3.27 9.98
N ASP A 47 -8.30 -3.84 11.18
CA ASP A 47 -7.56 -3.26 12.29
C ASP A 47 -6.06 -3.14 11.95
N ASN A 48 -5.47 -4.18 11.36
CA ASN A 48 -4.06 -4.14 10.96
C ASN A 48 -3.83 -3.18 9.78
N LEU A 49 -4.67 -3.16 8.75
CA LEU A 49 -4.55 -2.20 7.65
C LEU A 49 -4.71 -0.76 8.14
N LYS A 50 -5.56 -0.50 9.14
CA LYS A 50 -5.73 0.80 9.76
C LYS A 50 -4.45 1.26 10.47
N GLU A 51 -3.79 0.37 11.21
CA GLU A 51 -2.51 0.68 11.84
C GLU A 51 -1.43 0.98 10.79
N TYR A 52 -1.30 0.16 9.75
CA TYR A 52 -0.37 0.42 8.66
C TYR A 52 -0.67 1.73 7.92
N HIS A 53 -1.94 2.05 7.68
CA HIS A 53 -2.34 3.32 7.09
C HIS A 53 -1.84 4.50 7.92
N GLN A 54 -2.05 4.48 9.25
CA GLN A 54 -1.60 5.55 10.14
C GLN A 54 -0.08 5.66 10.20
N LEU A 55 0.63 4.53 10.25
CA LEU A 55 2.09 4.49 10.33
C LEU A 55 2.77 4.99 9.03
N TYR A 56 2.17 4.72 7.88
CA TYR A 56 2.76 5.03 6.57
C TYR A 56 2.24 6.34 5.96
N ASP A 57 1.35 7.04 6.68
CA ASP A 57 0.82 8.33 6.23
C ASP A 57 1.92 9.40 6.23
N ILE A 58 1.99 10.14 5.11
CA ILE A 58 2.92 11.26 4.90
C ILE A 58 2.21 12.62 5.00
N TYR A 59 0.88 12.65 5.17
CA TYR A 59 0.05 13.85 5.13
C TYR A 59 -0.56 14.22 6.49
N ASN A 60 -1.00 13.22 7.26
CA ASN A 60 -1.80 13.44 8.46
C ASN A 60 -1.08 13.02 9.74
N ASP A 61 -1.39 13.73 10.83
CA ASP A 61 -0.96 13.37 12.17
C ASP A 61 -2.04 12.53 12.88
N TYR A 62 -1.60 11.57 13.70
CA TYR A 62 -2.47 10.74 14.53
C TYR A 62 -2.01 10.80 15.97
N GLU A 63 -2.97 10.97 16.90
CA GLU A 63 -2.66 11.08 18.31
C GLU A 63 -1.89 9.86 18.83
N GLY A 64 -0.71 10.09 19.40
CA GLY A 64 0.14 9.05 19.96
C GLY A 64 0.90 8.21 18.92
N VAL A 65 0.83 8.54 17.63
CA VAL A 65 1.51 7.82 16.55
C VAL A 65 2.59 8.69 15.91
N ASN A 66 3.83 8.25 15.97
CA ASN A 66 4.90 8.78 15.14
C ASN A 66 4.94 7.99 13.82
N ASN A 67 4.60 8.65 12.73
CA ASN A 67 4.48 8.06 11.39
C ASN A 67 5.55 8.61 10.42
N ILE A 68 5.42 8.32 9.13
CA ILE A 68 6.35 8.84 8.11
C ILE A 68 6.31 10.38 8.06
N LYS A 69 5.12 11.01 8.19
CA LYS A 69 5.02 12.48 8.30
C LYS A 69 5.85 13.02 9.46
N THR A 70 5.75 12.39 10.63
CA THR A 70 6.55 12.81 11.81
C THR A 70 8.05 12.72 11.54
N ILE A 71 8.51 11.72 10.78
CA ILE A 71 9.92 11.62 10.36
C ILE A 71 10.27 12.78 9.45
N ASN A 72 9.46 13.06 8.43
CA ASN A 72 9.67 14.15 7.48
C ASN A 72 9.72 15.52 8.17
N ASP A 73 8.79 15.79 9.08
CA ASP A 73 8.72 17.05 9.85
C ASP A 73 9.96 17.28 10.75
N ASN A 74 10.73 16.22 11.04
CA ASN A 74 11.94 16.28 11.86
C ASN A 74 13.23 16.07 11.06
N ALA A 75 13.19 16.16 9.72
CA ALA A 75 14.36 16.06 8.87
C ALA A 75 15.40 17.14 9.24
N GLY A 76 16.65 16.73 9.39
CA GLY A 76 17.76 17.60 9.82
C GLY A 76 17.70 18.09 11.28
N ILE A 77 16.63 17.76 12.04
CA ILE A 77 16.40 18.29 13.39
C ILE A 77 16.81 17.26 14.45
N LYS A 78 16.17 16.07 14.45
CA LYS A 78 16.39 15.03 15.45
C LYS A 78 15.91 13.66 14.98
N PRO A 79 16.48 12.56 15.54
CA PRO A 79 15.91 11.23 15.38
C PRO A 79 14.48 11.15 15.94
N VAL A 80 13.61 10.42 15.24
CA VAL A 80 12.23 10.16 15.62
C VAL A 80 12.09 8.70 16.04
N LYS A 81 11.59 8.44 17.25
CA LYS A 81 11.26 7.09 17.69
C LYS A 81 9.99 6.63 16.99
N VAL A 82 10.02 5.47 16.37
CA VAL A 82 8.92 4.95 15.53
C VAL A 82 8.60 3.50 15.85
N ASP A 83 7.43 3.05 15.37
CA ASP A 83 7.06 1.64 15.38
C ASP A 83 8.02 0.83 14.49
N LYS A 84 8.33 -0.40 14.91
CA LYS A 84 9.22 -1.29 14.16
C LYS A 84 8.76 -1.53 12.71
N ARG A 85 7.46 -1.53 12.44
CA ARG A 85 6.89 -1.70 11.10
C ARG A 85 7.33 -0.61 10.13
N ILE A 86 7.58 0.61 10.60
CA ILE A 86 8.16 1.70 9.80
C ILE A 86 9.62 1.37 9.45
N ILE A 87 10.39 0.91 10.43
CA ILE A 87 11.80 0.51 10.22
C ILE A 87 11.87 -0.63 9.20
N ASP A 88 11.01 -1.63 9.34
CA ASP A 88 10.97 -2.78 8.44
C ASP A 88 10.60 -2.35 7.00
N LEU A 89 9.65 -1.43 6.83
CA LEU A 89 9.32 -0.85 5.52
C LEU A 89 10.50 -0.09 4.91
N ILE A 90 11.17 0.75 5.69
CA ILE A 90 12.32 1.54 5.21
C ILE A 90 13.45 0.60 4.78
N LYS A 91 13.79 -0.40 5.59
CA LYS A 91 14.82 -1.40 5.24
C LYS A 91 14.45 -2.21 4.01
N PHE A 92 13.21 -2.62 3.89
CA PHE A 92 12.70 -3.28 2.68
C PHE A 92 12.87 -2.38 1.46
N SER A 93 12.56 -1.09 1.60
CA SER A 93 12.67 -0.10 0.53
C SER A 93 14.12 0.18 0.12
N MET A 94 15.04 0.25 1.08
CA MET A 94 16.47 0.36 0.81
C MET A 94 17.00 -0.86 0.04
N ASN A 95 16.56 -2.05 0.39
CA ASN A 95 16.90 -3.28 -0.36
C ASN A 95 16.32 -3.27 -1.79
N LEU A 96 15.12 -2.71 -1.99
CA LEU A 96 14.55 -2.51 -3.32
C LEU A 96 15.33 -1.48 -4.12
N TYR A 97 15.77 -0.39 -3.51
CA TYR A 97 16.64 0.60 -4.14
C TYR A 97 17.89 -0.07 -4.73
N GLU A 98 18.59 -0.88 -3.96
CA GLU A 98 19.75 -1.63 -4.44
C GLU A 98 19.40 -2.59 -5.59
N LYS A 99 18.35 -3.40 -5.42
CA LYS A 99 17.91 -4.40 -6.43
C LYS A 99 17.46 -3.77 -7.74
N THR A 100 16.96 -2.55 -7.71
CA THR A 100 16.46 -1.84 -8.88
C THR A 100 17.47 -0.84 -9.44
N ASN A 101 18.72 -0.84 -8.96
CA ASN A 101 19.76 0.14 -9.33
C ASN A 101 19.25 1.59 -9.18
N GLY A 102 18.61 1.88 -8.06
CA GLY A 102 18.11 3.22 -7.72
C GLY A 102 16.77 3.61 -8.35
N GLN A 103 16.13 2.73 -9.15
CA GLN A 103 14.86 3.06 -9.80
C GLN A 103 13.68 3.15 -8.82
N THR A 104 13.78 2.51 -7.65
CA THR A 104 12.81 2.62 -6.57
C THR A 104 13.46 3.33 -5.39
N ASN A 105 13.06 4.56 -5.10
CA ASN A 105 13.69 5.39 -4.06
C ASN A 105 12.62 6.08 -3.20
N ILE A 106 12.51 5.68 -1.93
CA ILE A 106 11.58 6.34 -0.99
C ILE A 106 12.07 7.71 -0.51
N ALA A 107 13.34 8.06 -0.70
CA ALA A 107 13.86 9.40 -0.41
C ALA A 107 13.51 10.43 -1.51
N PHE A 108 12.70 10.04 -2.50
CA PHE A 108 12.31 10.91 -3.62
C PHE A 108 11.16 11.88 -3.25
N GLY A 109 10.76 11.92 -1.98
CA GLY A 109 9.63 12.70 -1.48
C GLY A 109 9.72 14.18 -1.77
N ALA A 110 10.91 14.80 -1.67
CA ALA A 110 11.10 16.22 -1.98
C ALA A 110 10.70 16.58 -3.43
N VAL A 111 10.98 15.70 -4.39
CA VAL A 111 10.57 15.86 -5.79
C VAL A 111 9.09 15.57 -5.97
N LEU A 112 8.59 14.51 -5.34
CA LEU A 112 7.17 14.11 -5.46
C LEU A 112 6.24 15.15 -4.83
N GLN A 113 6.66 15.85 -3.78
CA GLN A 113 5.89 16.91 -3.16
C GLN A 113 5.60 18.04 -4.16
N ILE A 114 6.57 18.47 -4.95
CA ILE A 114 6.38 19.48 -6.00
C ILE A 114 5.30 19.02 -6.98
N TRP A 115 5.37 17.77 -7.46
CA TRP A 115 4.36 17.20 -8.35
C TRP A 115 2.98 17.10 -7.69
N HIS A 116 2.91 16.84 -6.39
CA HIS A 116 1.64 16.83 -5.64
C HIS A 116 1.02 18.23 -5.57
N GLU A 117 1.82 19.26 -5.31
CA GLU A 117 1.37 20.64 -5.25
C GLU A 117 0.83 21.10 -6.61
N TYR A 118 1.62 20.96 -7.68
CA TYR A 118 1.19 21.32 -9.05
C TYR A 118 -0.05 20.56 -9.50
N ARG A 119 -0.16 19.27 -9.16
CA ARG A 119 -1.36 18.48 -9.47
C ARG A 119 -2.57 19.00 -8.71
N THR A 120 -2.43 19.33 -7.43
CA THR A 120 -3.54 19.84 -6.62
C THR A 120 -4.02 21.19 -7.16
N GLU A 121 -3.10 22.12 -7.40
CA GLU A 121 -3.39 23.42 -8.00
C GLU A 121 -4.03 23.27 -9.40
N GLY A 122 -3.47 22.40 -10.24
CA GLY A 122 -3.99 22.17 -11.59
C GLY A 122 -5.35 21.48 -11.64
N ILE A 123 -5.74 20.74 -10.60
CA ILE A 123 -7.11 20.19 -10.45
C ILE A 123 -8.06 21.28 -9.96
N GLU A 124 -7.62 22.13 -9.03
CA GLU A 124 -8.44 23.23 -8.47
C GLU A 124 -8.63 24.37 -9.48
N ASP A 125 -7.59 24.70 -10.25
CA ASP A 125 -7.61 25.75 -11.31
C ASP A 125 -7.04 25.23 -12.63
N PRO A 126 -7.82 24.46 -13.42
CA PRO A 126 -7.36 23.87 -14.67
C PRO A 126 -6.95 24.89 -15.75
N VAL A 127 -7.40 26.13 -15.62
CA VAL A 127 -7.08 27.20 -16.62
C VAL A 127 -5.64 27.68 -16.44
N ASN A 128 -5.16 27.70 -15.20
CA ASN A 128 -3.81 28.14 -14.86
C ASN A 128 -2.88 26.95 -14.50
N ALA A 129 -3.30 25.73 -14.82
CA ALA A 129 -2.49 24.55 -14.59
C ALA A 129 -1.14 24.65 -15.31
N ALA A 130 -0.06 24.31 -14.61
CA ALA A 130 1.30 24.38 -15.12
C ALA A 130 2.11 23.13 -14.78
N LEU A 131 3.24 22.96 -15.45
CA LEU A 131 4.24 21.96 -15.08
C LEU A 131 5.30 22.57 -14.18
N PRO A 132 5.88 21.83 -13.21
CA PRO A 132 7.03 22.28 -12.45
C PRO A 132 8.21 22.62 -13.37
N SER A 133 8.98 23.64 -13.00
CA SER A 133 10.17 23.97 -13.75
C SER A 133 11.27 22.92 -13.56
N GLU A 134 12.13 22.74 -14.57
CA GLU A 134 13.28 21.85 -14.46
C GLU A 134 14.24 22.28 -13.34
N GLU A 135 14.32 23.57 -13.03
CA GLU A 135 15.17 24.09 -11.97
C GLU A 135 14.65 23.67 -10.59
N GLU A 136 13.34 23.79 -10.34
CA GLU A 136 12.72 23.31 -9.09
C GLU A 136 12.94 21.81 -8.89
N LEU A 137 12.69 21.02 -9.95
CA LEU A 137 12.87 19.55 -9.89
C LEU A 137 14.34 19.17 -9.68
N ARG A 138 15.30 19.86 -10.32
CA ARG A 138 16.74 19.60 -10.12
C ARG A 138 17.19 19.97 -8.70
N ASN A 139 16.69 21.07 -8.16
CA ASN A 139 17.01 21.48 -6.79
C ASN A 139 16.47 20.46 -5.78
N ALA A 140 15.23 20.04 -5.92
CA ALA A 140 14.65 19.01 -5.06
C ALA A 140 15.36 17.64 -5.18
N ALA A 141 15.83 17.29 -6.39
CA ALA A 141 16.56 16.04 -6.62
C ALA A 141 17.93 15.97 -5.91
N MET A 142 18.49 17.08 -5.47
CA MET A 142 19.71 17.08 -4.65
C MET A 142 19.48 16.51 -3.24
N HIS A 143 18.24 16.40 -2.78
CA HIS A 143 17.82 15.98 -1.45
C HIS A 143 17.22 14.56 -1.43
N THR A 144 17.66 13.69 -2.35
CA THR A 144 17.08 12.35 -2.54
C THR A 144 18.06 11.20 -2.27
N ASN A 145 19.17 11.49 -1.56
CA ASN A 145 20.17 10.47 -1.26
C ASN A 145 19.69 9.52 -0.17
N ILE A 146 19.35 8.28 -0.54
CA ILE A 146 18.82 7.26 0.38
C ILE A 146 19.78 6.92 1.55
N GLU A 147 21.10 7.17 1.39
CA GLU A 147 22.09 6.93 2.44
C GLU A 147 22.02 7.96 3.59
N ASP A 148 21.27 9.04 3.41
CA ASP A 148 21.02 10.03 4.46
C ASP A 148 19.86 9.63 5.39
N ILE A 149 19.24 8.48 5.16
CA ILE A 149 18.29 7.83 6.07
C ILE A 149 19.10 7.00 7.10
N ILE A 150 19.12 7.44 8.36
CA ILE A 150 19.82 6.76 9.43
C ILE A 150 18.81 6.00 10.30
N ILE A 151 19.03 4.71 10.47
CA ILE A 151 18.20 3.84 11.30
C ILE A 151 19.03 3.39 12.51
N ASP A 152 18.47 3.51 13.69
CA ASP A 152 18.95 2.89 14.91
C ASP A 152 17.93 1.84 15.38
N ASP A 153 18.29 0.57 15.23
CA ASP A 153 17.41 -0.55 15.58
C ASP A 153 17.23 -0.71 17.09
N GLU A 154 18.26 -0.41 17.88
CA GLU A 154 18.23 -0.59 19.34
C GLU A 154 17.30 0.45 19.98
N LEU A 155 17.38 1.69 19.50
CA LEU A 155 16.54 2.79 19.98
C LEU A 155 15.20 2.87 19.23
N SER A 156 15.02 2.10 18.16
CA SER A 156 13.88 2.17 17.23
C SER A 156 13.67 3.59 16.71
N THR A 157 14.73 4.23 16.19
CA THR A 157 14.65 5.59 15.65
C THR A 157 15.04 5.68 14.19
N VAL A 158 14.46 6.68 13.52
CA VAL A 158 14.82 7.08 12.15
C VAL A 158 15.19 8.56 12.15
N PHE A 159 16.26 8.91 11.45
CA PHE A 159 16.73 10.28 11.28
C PHE A 159 17.08 10.53 9.82
N LEU A 160 16.54 11.60 9.26
CA LEU A 160 16.93 12.12 7.95
C LEU A 160 18.00 13.20 8.18
N LYS A 161 19.22 12.96 7.67
CA LYS A 161 20.34 13.91 7.85
C LYS A 161 20.13 15.22 7.09
N ASP A 162 19.60 15.13 5.88
CA ASP A 162 19.34 16.28 5.04
C ASP A 162 18.01 16.94 5.47
N PRO A 163 18.03 18.23 5.87
CA PRO A 163 16.81 18.91 6.33
C PRO A 163 15.76 19.16 5.23
N MET A 164 16.15 19.02 3.96
CA MET A 164 15.24 19.15 2.81
C MET A 164 14.75 17.81 2.27
N MET A 165 15.23 16.70 2.84
CA MET A 165 14.78 15.36 2.47
C MET A 165 13.38 15.13 2.95
N SER A 166 12.58 14.40 2.16
CA SER A 166 11.29 13.86 2.54
C SER A 166 11.16 12.42 2.05
N LEU A 167 10.57 11.57 2.89
CA LEU A 167 10.21 10.21 2.50
C LEU A 167 8.83 10.20 1.85
N ASP A 168 8.71 9.50 0.72
CA ASP A 168 7.44 9.11 0.13
C ASP A 168 7.43 7.58 -0.08
N VAL A 169 6.54 6.92 0.63
CA VAL A 169 6.40 5.46 0.61
C VAL A 169 5.21 5.00 -0.23
N GLY A 170 4.52 5.90 -0.91
CA GLY A 170 3.26 5.64 -1.63
C GLY A 170 3.35 4.54 -2.69
N ALA A 171 4.50 4.39 -3.34
CA ALA A 171 4.74 3.34 -4.32
C ALA A 171 4.85 1.92 -3.71
N ILE A 172 5.16 1.80 -2.41
CA ILE A 172 5.49 0.53 -1.74
C ILE A 172 4.48 0.20 -0.64
N ALA A 173 4.03 1.20 0.11
CA ALA A 173 3.29 1.06 1.36
C ALA A 173 2.07 0.14 1.27
N LYS A 174 1.22 0.31 0.25
CA LYS A 174 -0.01 -0.50 0.09
C LYS A 174 0.31 -1.97 -0.17
N GLY A 175 1.24 -2.24 -1.09
CA GLY A 175 1.64 -3.61 -1.41
C GLY A 175 2.28 -4.31 -0.21
N TYR A 176 3.17 -3.61 0.49
CA TYR A 176 3.83 -4.12 1.70
C TYR A 176 2.83 -4.41 2.82
N ALA A 177 1.94 -3.46 3.14
CA ALA A 177 0.90 -3.65 4.14
C ALA A 177 -0.04 -4.81 3.79
N THR A 178 -0.45 -4.92 2.52
CA THR A 178 -1.31 -6.02 2.04
C THR A 178 -0.64 -7.38 2.24
N GLU A 179 0.65 -7.51 1.95
CA GLU A 179 1.41 -8.74 2.16
C GLU A 179 1.53 -9.08 3.66
N GLU A 180 1.91 -8.13 4.50
CA GLU A 180 2.06 -8.37 5.94
C GLU A 180 0.72 -8.74 6.60
N VAL A 181 -0.37 -8.03 6.26
CA VAL A 181 -1.71 -8.34 6.78
C VAL A 181 -2.20 -9.70 6.27
N SER A 182 -1.84 -10.09 5.04
CA SER A 182 -2.18 -11.43 4.55
C SER A 182 -1.53 -12.55 5.36
N LYS A 183 -0.30 -12.34 5.85
CA LYS A 183 0.38 -13.28 6.75
C LYS A 183 -0.33 -13.36 8.10
N ILE A 184 -0.66 -12.20 8.69
CA ILE A 184 -1.35 -12.12 9.98
C ILE A 184 -2.69 -12.87 9.94
N VAL A 185 -3.53 -12.62 8.93
CA VAL A 185 -4.84 -13.27 8.84
C VAL A 185 -4.72 -14.76 8.50
N ARG A 186 -3.71 -15.17 7.74
CA ARG A 186 -3.40 -16.58 7.50
C ARG A 186 -3.03 -17.29 8.79
N ASP A 187 -2.16 -16.69 9.61
CA ASP A 187 -1.75 -17.23 10.92
C ASP A 187 -2.93 -17.29 11.91
N SER A 188 -3.95 -16.45 11.70
CA SER A 188 -5.23 -16.48 12.45
C SER A 188 -6.21 -17.55 11.96
N GLY A 189 -5.89 -18.28 10.89
CA GLY A 189 -6.67 -19.42 10.40
C GLY A 189 -7.35 -19.24 9.05
N MET A 190 -7.27 -18.08 8.39
CA MET A 190 -7.82 -17.88 7.05
C MET A 190 -7.00 -18.63 6.00
N THR A 191 -7.49 -19.76 5.54
CA THR A 191 -6.75 -20.66 4.63
C THR A 191 -6.97 -20.40 3.16
N SER A 192 -7.98 -19.59 2.77
CA SER A 192 -8.28 -19.31 1.36
C SER A 192 -9.00 -17.98 1.22
N GLY A 193 -8.43 -17.07 0.45
CA GLY A 193 -9.03 -15.75 0.23
C GLY A 193 -8.27 -14.85 -0.72
N LEU A 194 -8.86 -13.68 -0.98
CA LEU A 194 -8.28 -12.57 -1.72
C LEU A 194 -8.41 -11.30 -0.88
N LEU A 195 -7.29 -10.59 -0.70
CA LEU A 195 -7.23 -9.22 -0.21
C LEU A 195 -6.97 -8.31 -1.39
N SER A 196 -7.80 -7.29 -1.59
CA SER A 196 -7.59 -6.26 -2.59
C SER A 196 -7.61 -4.88 -1.93
N VAL A 197 -6.45 -4.22 -1.90
CA VAL A 197 -6.27 -2.89 -1.32
C VAL A 197 -5.90 -1.93 -2.45
N GLY A 198 -6.90 -1.22 -3.00
CA GLY A 198 -6.69 -0.27 -4.08
C GLY A 198 -5.92 -0.84 -5.28
N GLY A 199 -6.29 -2.02 -5.75
CA GLY A 199 -5.63 -2.69 -6.87
C GLY A 199 -4.37 -3.48 -6.52
N ASN A 200 -3.93 -3.48 -5.25
CA ASN A 200 -2.95 -4.43 -4.75
C ASN A 200 -3.69 -5.67 -4.27
N ILE A 201 -3.65 -6.73 -5.04
CA ILE A 201 -4.38 -7.97 -4.77
C ILE A 201 -3.40 -9.03 -4.28
N ARG A 202 -3.71 -9.64 -3.14
CA ARG A 202 -2.99 -10.78 -2.58
C ARG A 202 -3.91 -11.98 -2.47
N ALA A 203 -3.56 -13.06 -3.16
CA ALA A 203 -4.23 -14.34 -3.02
C ALA A 203 -3.62 -15.13 -1.85
N ILE A 204 -4.45 -15.59 -0.94
CA ILE A 204 -4.07 -16.52 0.14
C ILE A 204 -4.41 -17.92 -0.34
N ASN A 205 -3.40 -18.70 -0.65
CA ASN A 205 -3.52 -20.05 -1.23
C ASN A 205 -4.48 -20.10 -2.45
N ASN A 206 -4.90 -21.29 -2.83
CA ASN A 206 -5.89 -21.53 -3.86
C ASN A 206 -7.33 -21.42 -3.30
N ASN A 207 -8.28 -21.32 -4.20
CA ASN A 207 -9.70 -21.43 -3.84
C ASN A 207 -9.97 -22.80 -3.21
N ILE A 208 -10.42 -22.83 -1.95
CA ILE A 208 -10.55 -24.07 -1.18
C ILE A 208 -11.63 -25.01 -1.74
N ILE A 209 -12.62 -24.49 -2.47
CA ILE A 209 -13.69 -25.28 -3.05
C ILE A 209 -13.27 -25.92 -4.37
N THR A 210 -12.76 -25.10 -5.29
CA THR A 210 -12.36 -25.57 -6.64
C THR A 210 -10.98 -26.21 -6.67
N LYS A 211 -10.15 -25.97 -5.65
CA LYS A 211 -8.72 -26.36 -5.57
C LYS A 211 -7.85 -25.70 -6.67
N GLU A 212 -8.43 -24.79 -7.43
CA GLU A 212 -7.77 -24.06 -8.52
C GLU A 212 -7.24 -22.71 -8.05
N PRO A 213 -6.23 -22.13 -8.75
CA PRO A 213 -5.84 -20.75 -8.55
C PRO A 213 -7.01 -19.77 -8.69
N TRP A 214 -6.92 -18.65 -8.00
CA TRP A 214 -7.89 -17.58 -8.11
C TRP A 214 -7.84 -16.91 -9.48
N ASN A 215 -8.99 -16.64 -10.09
CA ASN A 215 -9.07 -15.83 -11.30
C ASN A 215 -9.27 -14.37 -10.90
N VAL A 216 -8.31 -13.52 -11.27
CA VAL A 216 -8.31 -12.08 -11.00
C VAL A 216 -8.33 -11.31 -12.30
N GLY A 217 -9.27 -10.38 -12.44
CA GLY A 217 -9.40 -9.53 -13.63
C GLY A 217 -8.42 -8.35 -13.59
N VAL A 218 -7.72 -8.12 -14.69
CA VAL A 218 -7.02 -6.86 -14.97
C VAL A 218 -8.00 -5.95 -15.71
N GLN A 219 -8.37 -4.82 -15.10
CA GLN A 219 -9.33 -3.89 -15.66
C GLN A 219 -8.81 -3.26 -16.96
N ASP A 220 -9.68 -3.11 -17.95
CA ASP A 220 -9.40 -2.32 -19.14
C ASP A 220 -9.51 -0.82 -18.79
N PRO A 221 -8.42 -0.03 -18.87
CA PRO A 221 -8.44 1.40 -18.57
C PRO A 221 -9.32 2.20 -19.54
N ASN A 222 -9.64 1.64 -20.70
CA ASN A 222 -10.49 2.30 -21.72
C ASN A 222 -11.96 1.87 -21.64
N SER A 223 -12.30 0.88 -20.80
CA SER A 223 -13.66 0.40 -20.67
C SER A 223 -14.50 1.33 -19.81
N GLN A 224 -15.63 1.79 -20.33
CA GLN A 224 -16.64 2.56 -19.58
C GLN A 224 -17.51 1.67 -18.66
N HIS A 225 -17.45 0.35 -18.83
CA HIS A 225 -18.31 -0.62 -18.14
C HIS A 225 -17.58 -1.58 -17.21
N GLY A 226 -16.28 -1.33 -16.95
CA GLY A 226 -15.49 -2.17 -16.04
C GLY A 226 -15.13 -3.55 -16.62
N GLU A 227 -14.99 -3.64 -17.93
CA GLU A 227 -14.55 -4.86 -18.60
C GLU A 227 -13.10 -5.19 -18.23
N PHE A 228 -12.75 -6.47 -18.35
CA PHE A 228 -11.40 -6.93 -18.10
C PHE A 228 -10.62 -7.16 -19.38
N LEU A 229 -9.40 -6.62 -19.45
CA LEU A 229 -8.46 -6.94 -20.52
C LEU A 229 -8.05 -8.40 -20.48
N GLN A 230 -7.86 -8.93 -19.28
CA GLN A 230 -7.36 -10.27 -19.08
C GLN A 230 -7.75 -10.82 -17.70
N LEU A 231 -7.90 -12.14 -17.62
CA LEU A 231 -7.97 -12.87 -16.36
C LEU A 231 -6.62 -13.52 -16.08
N VAL A 232 -6.09 -13.29 -14.88
CA VAL A 232 -4.82 -13.84 -14.40
C VAL A 232 -5.11 -14.86 -13.29
N LYS A 233 -4.48 -16.03 -13.37
CA LYS A 233 -4.54 -17.06 -12.33
C LYS A 233 -3.50 -16.76 -11.25
N LEU A 234 -3.96 -16.59 -10.01
CA LEU A 234 -3.12 -16.37 -8.83
C LEU A 234 -3.14 -17.59 -7.92
N ASP A 235 -1.96 -18.17 -7.70
CA ASP A 235 -1.70 -19.25 -6.75
C ASP A 235 -0.74 -18.72 -5.69
N ASP A 236 -1.28 -18.35 -4.53
CA ASP A 236 -0.55 -17.76 -3.39
C ASP A 236 0.42 -16.62 -3.78
N LYS A 237 -0.03 -15.75 -4.68
CA LYS A 237 0.76 -14.65 -5.25
C LYS A 237 0.00 -13.32 -5.17
N SER A 238 0.75 -12.25 -5.42
CA SER A 238 0.19 -10.91 -5.57
C SER A 238 0.09 -10.51 -7.04
N LEU A 239 -0.94 -9.72 -7.35
CA LEU A 239 -1.11 -8.99 -8.60
C LEU A 239 -1.30 -7.52 -8.28
N VAL A 240 -0.50 -6.67 -8.88
CA VAL A 240 -0.63 -5.21 -8.75
C VAL A 240 -0.81 -4.62 -10.14
N THR A 241 -1.83 -3.77 -10.27
CA THR A 241 -2.07 -3.00 -11.49
C THR A 241 -1.86 -1.52 -11.18
N SER A 242 -1.05 -0.86 -11.99
CA SER A 242 -0.83 0.57 -11.94
C SER A 242 -1.26 1.20 -13.24
N GLY A 243 -1.83 2.41 -13.18
CA GLY A 243 -2.28 3.13 -14.36
C GLY A 243 -2.23 4.64 -14.15
N ASN A 244 -2.17 5.37 -15.24
CA ASN A 244 -2.13 6.84 -15.29
C ASN A 244 -3.50 7.47 -15.59
N TYR A 245 -4.59 6.72 -15.46
CA TYR A 245 -5.92 7.13 -15.86
C TYR A 245 -6.80 7.64 -14.70
N GLU A 246 -6.40 7.42 -13.44
CA GLU A 246 -7.16 7.87 -12.27
C GLU A 246 -6.53 9.07 -11.55
N ARG A 247 -5.20 9.19 -11.56
CA ARG A 247 -4.47 10.23 -10.84
C ARG A 247 -3.62 11.05 -11.80
N TYR A 248 -4.23 12.04 -12.42
CA TYR A 248 -3.56 12.96 -13.32
C TYR A 248 -4.19 14.36 -13.23
N TYR A 249 -3.52 15.34 -13.77
CA TYR A 249 -4.07 16.64 -14.14
C TYR A 249 -3.70 16.94 -15.58
N THR A 250 -4.30 17.95 -16.18
CA THR A 250 -4.03 18.32 -17.57
C THR A 250 -3.46 19.72 -17.66
N VAL A 251 -2.45 19.88 -18.51
CA VAL A 251 -1.87 21.18 -18.86
C VAL A 251 -2.03 21.34 -20.38
N ASP A 252 -2.64 22.42 -20.83
CA ASP A 252 -2.95 22.68 -22.26
C ASP A 252 -3.68 21.52 -22.94
N GLY A 253 -4.50 20.77 -22.20
CA GLY A 253 -5.28 19.62 -22.69
C GLY A 253 -4.52 18.30 -22.77
N GLU A 254 -3.24 18.26 -22.39
CA GLU A 254 -2.44 17.05 -22.29
C GLU A 254 -2.37 16.55 -20.82
N LYS A 255 -2.31 15.20 -20.66
CA LYS A 255 -2.22 14.55 -19.32
C LYS A 255 -0.79 14.50 -18.84
#